data_b061b62297697d4083467e1c2e34ca74
#
_entry.id   b061b62297697d4083467e1c2e34ca74
#
_cell.length_a   1.000
_cell.length_b   1.000
_cell.length_c   1.000
_cell.angle_alpha   90.00
_cell.angle_beta   90.00
_cell.angle_gamma   90.00
#
_symmetry.space_group_name_H-M   'P 1'
#
loop_
_entity.id
_entity.type
_entity.pdbx_description
1 polymer ?
#
loop_
_entity_poly.entity_id
_entity_poly.type
_entity_poly.pdbx_seq_one_letter_code
_entity_poly.pdbx_strand_id
1 'polypeptide(L)'
;AALHAGADILSIYNDPASDFEIEKKADNSPLTIADRKAHETITGYLNATPFPVLSEEGKHLPYTERCGWDSLWIVDPLDGTKEFIKRNGEFTVNIAWVSHSVPVMGVIYLPVKQELYFAEEHIGAYKLSGITSRGDVSLEELMASATRLPAEAARDKFVIVASRSHLTPETESYIEEMKRQHA
;
A
#
# COMPACT_ATOMS: atom_id res chain seq x y z
N ALA A 1 -10.66 1.39 -6.48
CA ALA A 1 -10.48 0.42 -5.39
C ALA A 1 -9.71 1.04 -4.22
N ALA A 2 -8.43 1.45 -4.39
CA ALA A 2 -7.56 1.91 -3.30
C ALA A 2 -8.13 3.12 -2.52
N LEU A 3 -8.70 4.11 -3.22
CA LEU A 3 -9.32 5.28 -2.58
C LEU A 3 -10.54 4.91 -1.73
N HIS A 4 -11.39 4.00 -2.21
CA HIS A 4 -12.56 3.54 -1.44
C HIS A 4 -12.13 2.71 -0.22
N ALA A 5 -11.16 1.80 -0.38
CA ALA A 5 -10.59 1.07 0.75
C ALA A 5 -9.96 2.02 1.79
N GLY A 6 -9.25 3.05 1.34
CA GLY A 6 -8.71 4.08 2.23
C GLY A 6 -9.78 4.85 2.99
N ALA A 7 -10.93 5.12 2.37
CA ALA A 7 -12.07 5.74 3.05
C ALA A 7 -12.68 4.81 4.12
N ASP A 8 -12.82 3.52 3.81
CA ASP A 8 -13.28 2.52 4.79
C ASP A 8 -12.31 2.43 5.97
N ILE A 9 -10.99 2.38 5.71
CA ILE A 9 -9.96 2.40 6.75
C ILE A 9 -10.08 3.65 7.62
N LEU A 10 -10.17 4.84 7.01
CA LEU A 10 -10.26 6.10 7.74
C LEU A 10 -11.54 6.22 8.56
N SER A 11 -12.66 5.63 8.14
CA SER A 11 -13.89 5.61 8.93
C SER A 11 -13.72 4.88 10.25
N ILE A 12 -12.94 3.79 10.26
CA ILE A 12 -12.61 3.01 11.46
C ILE A 12 -11.51 3.70 12.27
N TYR A 13 -10.49 4.21 11.58
CA TYR A 13 -9.35 4.88 12.20
C TYR A 13 -9.74 6.11 13.01
N ASN A 14 -10.70 6.90 12.49
CA ASN A 14 -11.15 8.14 13.10
C ASN A 14 -12.31 7.95 14.10
N ASP A 15 -12.85 6.74 14.22
CA ASP A 15 -13.86 6.45 15.23
C ASP A 15 -13.22 6.32 16.62
N PRO A 16 -13.53 7.26 17.56
CA PRO A 16 -12.97 7.20 18.90
C PRO A 16 -13.50 6.03 19.74
N ALA A 17 -14.62 5.42 19.35
CA ALA A 17 -15.19 4.26 20.00
C ALA A 17 -14.65 2.93 19.46
N SER A 18 -13.88 2.95 18.37
CA SER A 18 -13.32 1.75 17.79
C SER A 18 -12.16 1.21 18.62
N ASP A 19 -12.26 -0.05 19.03
CA ASP A 19 -11.17 -0.83 19.62
C ASP A 19 -10.38 -1.62 18.56
N PHE A 20 -10.73 -1.42 17.28
CA PHE A 20 -10.16 -2.05 16.09
C PHE A 20 -10.38 -3.57 15.97
N GLU A 21 -11.03 -4.21 16.95
CA GLU A 21 -11.23 -5.68 16.98
C GLU A 21 -9.94 -6.44 16.63
N ILE A 22 -8.86 -6.14 17.37
CA ILE A 22 -7.52 -6.64 17.06
C ILE A 22 -7.45 -8.15 17.29
N GLU A 23 -7.17 -8.88 16.23
CA GLU A 23 -6.86 -10.32 16.27
C GLU A 23 -5.38 -10.56 15.95
N LYS A 24 -4.91 -11.78 16.21
CA LYS A 24 -3.56 -12.21 15.81
C LYS A 24 -3.66 -13.26 14.72
N LYS A 25 -2.93 -13.03 13.63
CA LYS A 25 -2.72 -14.03 12.57
C LYS A 25 -1.83 -15.19 13.07
N ALA A 26 -1.70 -16.26 12.29
CA ALA A 26 -0.87 -17.41 12.63
C ALA A 26 0.62 -17.08 12.85
N ASP A 27 1.12 -16.04 12.22
CA ASP A 27 2.49 -15.50 12.37
C ASP A 27 2.63 -14.46 13.48
N ASN A 28 1.59 -14.29 14.32
CA ASN A 28 1.48 -13.29 15.38
C ASN A 28 1.40 -11.82 14.90
N SER A 29 1.27 -11.54 13.60
CA SER A 29 0.97 -10.19 13.14
C SER A 29 -0.46 -9.79 13.51
N PRO A 30 -0.74 -8.50 13.75
CA PRO A 30 -2.08 -8.03 14.04
C PRO A 30 -2.95 -8.05 12.78
N LEU A 31 -4.24 -8.32 12.96
CA LEU A 31 -5.31 -8.17 12.00
C LEU A 31 -6.42 -7.35 12.64
N THR A 32 -6.92 -6.36 11.96
CA THR A 32 -8.01 -5.50 12.45
C THR A 32 -9.23 -5.58 11.54
N ILE A 33 -10.35 -5.05 12.03
CA ILE A 33 -11.57 -4.89 11.22
C ILE A 33 -11.30 -4.00 9.98
N ALA A 34 -10.35 -3.06 10.07
CA ALA A 34 -9.99 -2.21 8.94
C ALA A 34 -9.31 -2.97 7.81
N ASP A 35 -8.41 -3.92 8.12
CA ASP A 35 -7.77 -4.82 7.14
C ASP A 35 -8.82 -5.61 6.37
N ARG A 36 -9.78 -6.21 7.09
CA ARG A 36 -10.87 -6.99 6.48
C ARG A 36 -11.75 -6.13 5.60
N LYS A 37 -12.16 -4.96 6.09
CA LYS A 37 -13.04 -4.07 5.34
C LYS A 37 -12.39 -3.57 4.06
N ALA A 38 -11.12 -3.19 4.14
CA ALA A 38 -10.34 -2.79 2.98
C ALA A 38 -10.18 -3.95 1.97
N HIS A 39 -9.91 -5.17 2.46
CA HIS A 39 -9.86 -6.37 1.62
C HIS A 39 -11.16 -6.60 0.86
N GLU A 40 -12.31 -6.56 1.54
CA GLU A 40 -13.63 -6.75 0.92
C GLU A 40 -13.89 -5.69 -0.16
N THR A 41 -13.60 -4.44 0.13
CA THR A 41 -13.76 -3.33 -0.81
C THR A 41 -12.88 -3.52 -2.05
N ILE A 42 -11.58 -3.80 -1.87
CA ILE A 42 -10.66 -3.97 -2.99
C ILE A 42 -11.05 -5.18 -3.85
N THR A 43 -11.31 -6.33 -3.21
CA THR A 43 -11.68 -7.56 -3.93
C THR A 43 -13.02 -7.43 -4.64
N GLY A 44 -13.96 -6.64 -4.11
CA GLY A 44 -15.21 -6.30 -4.80
C GLY A 44 -14.98 -5.65 -6.17
N TYR A 45 -13.98 -4.78 -6.29
CA TYR A 45 -13.59 -4.18 -7.57
C TYR A 45 -12.80 -5.16 -8.46
N LEU A 46 -11.80 -5.83 -7.90
CA LEU A 46 -10.85 -6.62 -8.69
C LEU A 46 -11.45 -7.92 -9.22
N ASN A 47 -12.41 -8.53 -8.51
CA ASN A 47 -13.15 -9.71 -8.96
C ASN A 47 -14.04 -9.46 -10.19
N ALA A 48 -14.27 -8.20 -10.58
CA ALA A 48 -14.89 -7.85 -11.84
C ALA A 48 -13.92 -7.99 -13.04
N THR A 49 -12.64 -8.19 -12.78
CA THR A 49 -11.60 -8.44 -13.80
C THR A 49 -11.42 -9.96 -14.01
N PRO A 50 -10.88 -10.40 -15.16
CA PRO A 50 -10.66 -11.82 -15.40
C PRO A 50 -9.43 -12.40 -14.68
N PHE A 51 -8.75 -11.63 -13.83
CA PHE A 51 -7.49 -12.01 -13.19
C PHE A 51 -7.71 -12.44 -11.75
N PRO A 52 -7.01 -13.50 -11.27
CA PRO A 52 -7.05 -13.90 -9.87
C PRO A 52 -6.46 -12.82 -8.95
N VAL A 53 -6.95 -12.79 -7.72
CA VAL A 53 -6.51 -11.85 -6.69
C VAL A 53 -5.76 -12.62 -5.60
N LEU A 54 -4.49 -12.27 -5.39
CA LEU A 54 -3.67 -12.70 -4.27
C LEU A 54 -3.60 -11.56 -3.25
N SER A 55 -4.39 -11.66 -2.20
CA SER A 55 -4.43 -10.67 -1.13
C SER A 55 -3.84 -11.24 0.15
N GLU A 56 -3.16 -10.39 0.94
CA GLU A 56 -2.64 -10.76 2.26
C GLU A 56 -3.74 -11.27 3.19
N GLU A 57 -4.93 -10.65 3.13
CA GLU A 57 -6.09 -11.04 3.93
C GLU A 57 -6.99 -12.04 3.22
N GLY A 58 -6.55 -12.56 2.08
CA GLY A 58 -7.27 -13.55 1.30
C GLY A 58 -7.07 -14.97 1.81
N LYS A 59 -7.71 -15.91 1.13
CA LYS A 59 -7.49 -17.34 1.39
C LYS A 59 -6.04 -17.71 1.08
N HIS A 60 -5.43 -18.48 1.97
CA HIS A 60 -4.10 -19.05 1.72
C HIS A 60 -4.18 -20.12 0.65
N LEU A 61 -3.84 -19.78 -0.59
CA LEU A 61 -3.82 -20.69 -1.72
C LEU A 61 -2.45 -21.38 -1.82
N PRO A 62 -2.38 -22.70 -2.03
CA PRO A 62 -1.13 -23.41 -2.19
C PRO A 62 -0.40 -22.95 -3.46
N TYR A 63 0.93 -23.07 -3.44
CA TYR A 63 1.76 -22.66 -4.59
C TYR A 63 1.36 -23.37 -5.88
N THR A 64 1.00 -24.67 -5.81
CA THR A 64 0.56 -25.49 -6.96
C THR A 64 -0.67 -24.93 -7.68
N GLU A 65 -1.51 -24.17 -6.99
CA GLU A 65 -2.66 -23.48 -7.60
C GLU A 65 -2.24 -22.16 -8.25
N ARG A 66 -1.31 -21.45 -7.62
CA ARG A 66 -0.88 -20.11 -8.06
C ARG A 66 0.18 -20.11 -9.17
N CYS A 67 0.99 -21.17 -9.25
CA CYS A 67 2.15 -21.25 -10.16
C CYS A 67 1.76 -21.22 -11.66
N GLY A 68 0.50 -21.48 -11.98
CA GLY A 68 -0.03 -21.40 -13.34
C GLY A 68 -0.68 -20.05 -13.69
N TRP A 69 -0.60 -19.06 -12.83
CA TRP A 69 -1.18 -17.74 -13.11
C TRP A 69 -0.20 -16.87 -13.89
N ASP A 70 -0.50 -16.60 -15.14
CA ASP A 70 0.30 -15.71 -15.97
C ASP A 70 0.13 -14.23 -15.58
N SER A 71 -1.04 -13.88 -15.07
CA SER A 71 -1.35 -12.53 -14.61
C SER A 71 -2.24 -12.57 -13.38
N LEU A 72 -1.98 -11.68 -12.42
CA LEU A 72 -2.71 -11.62 -11.16
C LEU A 72 -2.67 -10.22 -10.54
N TRP A 73 -3.62 -9.95 -9.67
CA TRP A 73 -3.57 -8.85 -8.73
C TRP A 73 -2.86 -9.29 -7.44
N ILE A 74 -1.93 -8.48 -6.96
CA ILE A 74 -1.33 -8.61 -5.61
C ILE A 74 -1.80 -7.44 -4.78
N VAL A 75 -2.34 -7.74 -3.59
CA VAL A 75 -3.01 -6.77 -2.73
C VAL A 75 -2.51 -6.91 -1.30
N ASP A 76 -2.09 -5.79 -0.73
CA ASP A 76 -1.98 -5.59 0.71
C ASP A 76 -3.00 -4.50 1.09
N PRO A 77 -4.11 -4.88 1.72
CA PRO A 77 -5.21 -3.96 1.98
C PRO A 77 -4.88 -2.87 2.99
N LEU A 78 -4.00 -3.17 3.96
CA LEU A 78 -3.53 -2.25 4.99
C LEU A 78 -2.10 -2.62 5.41
N ASP A 79 -1.11 -2.14 4.67
CA ASP A 79 0.30 -2.26 5.04
C ASP A 79 0.63 -1.28 6.16
N GLY A 80 1.15 -1.80 7.26
CA GLY A 80 1.43 -1.03 8.46
C GLY A 80 0.33 -1.12 9.53
N THR A 81 -0.27 -2.30 9.73
CA THR A 81 -1.30 -2.54 10.74
C THR A 81 -0.85 -2.14 12.16
N LYS A 82 0.45 -2.32 12.47
CA LYS A 82 1.02 -1.86 13.75
C LYS A 82 0.98 -0.33 13.88
N GLU A 83 1.25 0.37 12.82
CA GLU A 83 1.21 1.84 12.74
C GLU A 83 -0.23 2.36 12.78
N PHE A 84 -1.15 1.64 12.16
CA PHE A 84 -2.59 1.89 12.25
C PHE A 84 -3.06 1.80 13.72
N ILE A 85 -2.73 0.71 14.42
CA ILE A 85 -3.08 0.50 15.83
C ILE A 85 -2.48 1.59 16.73
N LYS A 86 -1.22 2.01 16.47
CA LYS A 86 -0.55 3.10 17.19
C LYS A 86 -1.08 4.49 16.86
N ARG A 87 -1.98 4.61 15.89
CA ARG A 87 -2.57 5.88 15.42
C ARG A 87 -1.53 6.91 14.97
N ASN A 88 -0.41 6.48 14.37
CA ASN A 88 0.64 7.38 13.85
C ASN A 88 0.44 7.79 12.37
N GLY A 89 -0.52 7.19 11.68
CA GLY A 89 -0.89 7.54 10.31
C GLY A 89 0.07 7.02 9.22
N GLU A 90 1.01 6.15 9.57
CA GLU A 90 2.02 5.62 8.64
C GLU A 90 1.62 4.24 8.11
N PHE A 91 0.50 4.17 7.41
CA PHE A 91 0.01 2.95 6.77
C PHE A 91 -0.48 3.24 5.35
N THR A 92 -0.51 2.22 4.52
CA THR A 92 -0.85 2.34 3.09
C THR A 92 -1.82 1.26 2.62
N VAL A 93 -2.48 1.52 1.51
CA VAL A 93 -3.20 0.53 0.69
C VAL A 93 -2.36 0.26 -0.54
N ASN A 94 -1.99 -0.99 -0.78
CA ASN A 94 -1.11 -1.36 -1.89
C ASN A 94 -1.83 -2.33 -2.83
N ILE A 95 -1.87 -2.00 -4.12
CA ILE A 95 -2.44 -2.84 -5.17
C ILE A 95 -1.47 -2.87 -6.34
N ALA A 96 -1.11 -4.05 -6.81
CA ALA A 96 -0.28 -4.23 -8.00
C ALA A 96 -0.91 -5.22 -8.98
N TRP A 97 -0.75 -4.96 -10.27
CA TRP A 97 -1.01 -5.94 -11.32
C TRP A 97 0.32 -6.47 -11.85
N VAL A 98 0.45 -7.78 -11.79
CA VAL A 98 1.62 -8.51 -12.27
C VAL A 98 1.22 -9.31 -13.49
N SER A 99 2.01 -9.22 -14.55
CA SER A 99 1.85 -10.01 -15.77
C SER A 99 3.17 -10.68 -16.14
N HIS A 100 3.13 -11.98 -16.40
CA HIS A 100 4.32 -12.78 -16.72
C HIS A 100 5.48 -12.56 -15.74
N SER A 101 5.17 -12.55 -14.45
CA SER A 101 6.11 -12.32 -13.34
C SER A 101 6.74 -10.91 -13.30
N VAL A 102 6.21 -9.94 -14.05
CA VAL A 102 6.65 -8.54 -14.05
C VAL A 102 5.54 -7.66 -13.49
N PRO A 103 5.81 -6.81 -12.49
CA PRO A 103 4.86 -5.77 -12.08
C PRO A 103 4.70 -4.74 -13.20
N VAL A 104 3.50 -4.62 -13.75
CA VAL A 104 3.20 -3.71 -14.87
C VAL A 104 2.34 -2.52 -14.48
N MET A 105 1.63 -2.61 -13.35
CA MET A 105 0.88 -1.50 -12.77
C MET A 105 0.93 -1.57 -11.24
N GLY A 106 0.95 -0.42 -10.60
CA GLY A 106 0.91 -0.32 -9.13
C GLY A 106 0.21 0.93 -8.63
N VAL A 107 -0.43 0.78 -7.49
CA VAL A 107 -1.06 1.88 -6.74
C VAL A 107 -0.67 1.75 -5.27
N ILE A 108 -0.21 2.86 -4.69
CA ILE A 108 0.03 3.01 -3.25
C ILE A 108 -0.76 4.23 -2.78
N TYR A 109 -1.68 4.04 -1.85
CA TYR A 109 -2.45 5.13 -1.28
C TYR A 109 -2.15 5.28 0.21
N LEU A 110 -1.84 6.50 0.64
CA LEU A 110 -1.62 6.89 2.03
C LEU A 110 -2.86 7.65 2.53
N PRO A 111 -3.82 6.99 3.17
CA PRO A 111 -5.12 7.59 3.47
C PRO A 111 -5.03 8.83 4.36
N VAL A 112 -4.21 8.79 5.42
CA VAL A 112 -4.05 9.92 6.37
C VAL A 112 -3.37 11.12 5.72
N LYS A 113 -2.41 10.88 4.83
CA LYS A 113 -1.69 11.94 4.10
C LYS A 113 -2.44 12.42 2.86
N GLN A 114 -3.48 11.68 2.44
CA GLN A 114 -4.21 11.93 1.20
C GLN A 114 -3.29 11.98 -0.02
N GLU A 115 -2.31 11.06 -0.05
CA GLU A 115 -1.33 10.94 -1.12
C GLU A 115 -1.54 9.64 -1.88
N LEU A 116 -1.65 9.73 -3.19
CA LEU A 116 -1.76 8.60 -4.11
C LEU A 116 -0.52 8.54 -4.99
N TYR A 117 0.15 7.40 -5.00
CA TYR A 117 1.19 7.07 -5.96
C TYR A 117 0.64 6.01 -6.89
N PHE A 118 0.81 6.21 -8.19
CA PHE A 118 0.39 5.23 -9.18
C PHE A 118 1.37 5.19 -10.34
N ALA A 119 1.52 4.03 -10.91
CA ALA A 119 2.41 3.79 -12.03
C ALA A 119 1.83 2.72 -12.96
N GLU A 120 2.15 2.84 -14.23
CA GLU A 120 1.91 1.81 -15.24
C GLU A 120 3.06 1.85 -16.25
N GLU A 121 3.43 0.69 -16.78
CA GLU A 121 4.63 0.48 -17.58
C GLU A 121 4.77 1.48 -18.74
N HIS A 122 3.67 1.83 -19.40
CA HIS A 122 3.70 2.69 -20.58
C HIS A 122 3.43 4.17 -20.32
N ILE A 123 2.86 4.51 -19.15
CA ILE A 123 2.55 5.90 -18.79
C ILE A 123 3.55 6.51 -17.80
N GLY A 124 4.29 5.66 -17.06
CA GLY A 124 5.25 6.09 -16.04
C GLY A 124 4.65 6.18 -14.65
N ALA A 125 5.36 6.84 -13.73
CA ALA A 125 4.99 6.95 -12.32
C ALA A 125 4.57 8.37 -11.96
N TYR A 126 3.56 8.49 -11.08
CA TYR A 126 2.94 9.76 -10.71
C TYR A 126 2.64 9.80 -9.22
N LYS A 127 2.62 11.01 -8.67
CA LYS A 127 2.16 11.34 -7.32
C LYS A 127 1.05 12.37 -7.39
N LEU A 128 -0.05 12.12 -6.68
CA LEU A 128 -1.12 13.07 -6.46
C LEU A 128 -1.29 13.31 -4.96
N SER A 129 -1.37 14.56 -4.54
CA SER A 129 -1.59 14.97 -3.14
C SER A 129 -2.95 15.64 -2.98
N GLY A 130 -3.52 15.53 -1.77
CA GLY A 130 -4.82 16.11 -1.44
C GLY A 130 -6.02 15.35 -2.02
N ILE A 131 -5.82 14.08 -2.41
CA ILE A 131 -6.92 13.25 -2.93
C ILE A 131 -7.69 12.61 -1.77
N THR A 132 -8.99 12.86 -1.74
CA THR A 132 -9.93 12.18 -0.85
C THR A 132 -10.88 11.32 -1.68
N SER A 133 -11.22 10.15 -1.18
CA SER A 133 -12.18 9.28 -1.86
C SER A 133 -13.55 9.96 -1.95
N ARG A 134 -13.94 10.39 -3.15
CA ARG A 134 -15.28 10.91 -3.45
C ARG A 134 -15.73 10.45 -4.83
N GLY A 135 -15.95 9.15 -4.98
CA GLY A 135 -16.45 8.56 -6.22
C GLY A 135 -15.34 8.06 -7.16
N ASP A 136 -15.77 7.60 -8.31
CA ASP A 136 -14.87 7.13 -9.36
C ASP A 136 -14.19 8.31 -10.03
N VAL A 137 -12.86 8.25 -10.12
CA VAL A 137 -12.01 9.26 -10.77
C VAL A 137 -11.38 8.61 -12.00
N SER A 138 -11.46 9.28 -13.15
CA SER A 138 -10.82 8.77 -14.36
C SER A 138 -9.29 8.91 -14.30
N LEU A 139 -8.58 8.11 -15.07
CA LEU A 139 -7.12 8.19 -15.17
C LEU A 139 -6.68 9.56 -15.69
N GLU A 140 -7.41 10.13 -16.63
CA GLU A 140 -7.12 11.46 -17.19
C GLU A 140 -7.21 12.56 -16.12
N GLU A 141 -8.24 12.51 -15.28
CA GLU A 141 -8.40 13.46 -14.17
C GLU A 141 -7.27 13.32 -13.13
N LEU A 142 -6.88 12.08 -12.80
CA LEU A 142 -5.74 11.84 -11.92
C LEU A 142 -4.45 12.39 -12.52
N MET A 143 -4.15 12.10 -13.78
CA MET A 143 -2.94 12.54 -14.44
C MET A 143 -2.87 14.06 -14.62
N ALA A 144 -4.00 14.73 -14.89
CA ALA A 144 -4.05 16.19 -15.04
C ALA A 144 -3.63 16.95 -13.77
N SER A 145 -3.82 16.33 -12.59
CA SER A 145 -3.51 16.92 -11.29
C SER A 145 -2.26 16.34 -10.63
N ALA A 146 -1.69 15.28 -11.20
CA ALA A 146 -0.57 14.56 -10.62
C ALA A 146 0.79 15.10 -11.07
N THR A 147 1.77 14.99 -10.19
CA THR A 147 3.18 15.25 -10.50
C THR A 147 3.84 13.97 -11.03
N ARG A 148 4.47 14.05 -12.20
CA ARG A 148 5.24 12.92 -12.73
C ARG A 148 6.49 12.67 -11.90
N LEU A 149 6.84 11.41 -11.72
CA LEU A 149 8.02 10.99 -10.97
C LEU A 149 9.13 10.46 -11.92
N PRO A 150 10.42 10.58 -11.56
CA PRO A 150 10.89 11.26 -10.35
C PRO A 150 10.65 12.78 -10.46
N ALA A 151 10.15 13.38 -9.37
CA ALA A 151 10.10 14.83 -9.28
C ALA A 151 11.53 15.35 -9.05
N GLU A 152 11.95 16.34 -9.82
CA GLU A 152 13.24 17.00 -9.61
C GLU A 152 13.21 17.73 -8.26
N ALA A 153 13.84 17.16 -7.26
CA ALA A 153 14.15 17.83 -6.00
C ALA A 153 15.64 17.71 -5.79
N ALA A 154 16.35 18.84 -5.87
CA ALA A 154 17.71 18.91 -5.38
C ALA A 154 17.71 18.54 -3.89
N ARG A 155 18.40 17.48 -3.53
CA ARG A 155 18.61 17.09 -2.13
C ARG A 155 20.05 17.40 -1.75
N ASP A 156 20.20 18.31 -0.82
CA ASP A 156 21.51 18.67 -0.28
C ASP A 156 22.04 17.62 0.70
N LYS A 157 21.24 16.58 1.01
CA LYS A 157 21.58 15.57 2.00
C LYS A 157 21.35 14.17 1.46
N PHE A 158 22.26 13.26 1.81
CA PHE A 158 22.04 11.83 1.64
C PHE A 158 20.91 11.36 2.58
N VAL A 159 19.91 10.68 2.04
CA VAL A 159 18.73 10.24 2.80
C VAL A 159 18.65 8.73 2.77
N ILE A 160 18.57 8.12 3.95
CA ILE A 160 18.33 6.69 4.12
C ILE A 160 16.88 6.51 4.56
N VAL A 161 16.18 5.59 3.90
CA VAL A 161 14.85 5.16 4.30
C VAL A 161 14.95 3.77 4.91
N ALA A 162 14.43 3.61 6.12
CA ALA A 162 14.42 2.34 6.83
C ALA A 162 13.10 2.15 7.59
N SER A 163 12.76 0.89 7.88
CA SER A 163 11.56 0.57 8.67
C SER A 163 11.70 1.08 10.10
N ARG A 164 10.65 1.72 10.63
CA ARG A 164 10.60 2.17 12.02
C ARG A 164 10.36 1.01 12.99
N SER A 165 9.55 0.03 12.60
CA SER A 165 9.08 -1.05 13.46
C SER A 165 9.81 -2.38 13.24
N HIS A 166 10.68 -2.48 12.22
CA HIS A 166 11.37 -3.70 11.84
C HIS A 166 12.87 -3.45 11.58
N LEU A 167 13.51 -2.62 12.41
CA LEU A 167 14.96 -2.44 12.38
C LEU A 167 15.64 -3.69 12.95
N THR A 168 16.64 -4.20 12.21
CA THR A 168 17.52 -5.27 12.68
C THR A 168 18.89 -4.69 13.04
N PRO A 169 19.70 -5.38 13.87
CA PRO A 169 21.07 -4.93 14.18
C PRO A 169 21.93 -4.70 12.94
N GLU A 170 21.75 -5.49 11.89
CA GLU A 170 22.47 -5.33 10.61
C GLU A 170 22.05 -4.04 9.90
N THR A 171 20.75 -3.73 9.90
CA THR A 171 20.22 -2.48 9.33
C THR A 171 20.73 -1.27 10.11
N GLU A 172 20.74 -1.33 11.43
CA GLU A 172 21.29 -0.26 12.28
C GLU A 172 22.78 -0.04 12.01
N SER A 173 23.57 -1.12 11.92
CA SER A 173 24.98 -1.07 11.60
C SER A 173 25.25 -0.43 10.24
N TYR A 174 24.46 -0.78 9.23
CA TYR A 174 24.53 -0.17 7.89
C TYR A 174 24.22 1.32 7.92
N ILE A 175 23.16 1.72 8.64
CA ILE A 175 22.80 3.15 8.79
C ILE A 175 23.93 3.93 9.44
N GLU A 176 24.56 3.41 10.50
CA GLU A 176 25.66 4.08 11.18
C GLU A 176 26.92 4.17 10.28
N GLU A 177 27.17 3.20 9.44
CA GLU A 177 28.23 3.26 8.44
C GLU A 177 27.96 4.36 7.40
N MET A 178 26.75 4.41 6.85
CA MET A 178 26.36 5.44 5.87
C MET A 178 26.40 6.84 6.46
N LYS A 179 26.01 7.04 7.71
CA LYS A 179 26.16 8.32 8.40
C LYS A 179 27.62 8.78 8.47
N ARG A 180 28.56 7.85 8.71
CA ARG A 180 29.99 8.17 8.74
C ARG A 180 30.56 8.53 7.36
N GLN A 181 30.03 7.92 6.30
CA GLN A 181 30.50 8.16 4.93
C GLN A 181 29.96 9.46 4.32
N HIS A 182 28.80 9.92 4.81
CA HIS A 182 28.07 11.07 4.26
C HIS A 182 27.82 12.21 5.28
N ALA A 183 28.61 12.24 6.34
CA ALA A 183 28.58 13.29 7.37
C ALA A 183 29.20 14.61 6.88
#